data_7bf11528f7283ba6ca3e9ae7673bd7ca
#
_entry.id   7bf11528f7283ba6ca3e9ae7673bd7ca
#
_cell.length_a   1.000
_cell.length_b   1.000
_cell.length_c   1.000
_cell.angle_alpha   90.00
_cell.angle_beta   90.00
_cell.angle_gamma   90.00
#
_symmetry.space_group_name_H-M   'P 1'
#
loop_
_entity.id
_entity.type
_entity.pdbx_description
1 polymer ?
#
loop_
_entity_poly.entity_id
_entity_poly.type
_entity_poly.pdbx_seq_one_letter_code
_entity_poly.pdbx_strand_id
1 'polypeptide(L)'
;MKQALLTLFSLFLAVIPGASSVILSAANESRDFDRDFEDATLRLDYVFCGDNAHQAIYFQQALRTSAWAGRRHNLSAPLLEGNGQIRVLDPETGECLYANSFSTLFQEWQVEEEATRVQRAFENCFQVPFPKRPVDIEVFLMDTHRNRSSCLRHRIDPADILIRTVTDNDYSSTVIWQGGPVEETIDIVVVSEGYDASQKAKFYGDAERVAQALFHHEPFASRRNRFAVRAVFVPSPDSGVSVPRRGQWLRTPLDSHFDTFYSDRYLTTSAQQKVYDAIGTVPFEHIVVLVNTAIYGGGGIYNSLTIMNSDHPTFNAVMVHEFGHAFGGLADEYAYGEQVETPYPADTEPWEPNITTLHDFASKWQDLLPQGVPVPTPLDDLDKQDVRRIWNTFTQEQKDLLNLKVGVYEGAGYQTKGVYRPVQECRMRINECEEFCPVCARAIVQMIDYYTR
;
A
#
# COMPACT_ATOMS: atom_id res chain seq x y z
N MET A 1 82.32 3.62 -31.25
CA MET A 1 81.21 3.89 -32.18
C MET A 1 80.52 2.61 -32.52
N LYS A 2 79.45 2.27 -31.83
CA LYS A 2 78.39 1.36 -32.19
C LYS A 2 77.32 1.50 -31.10
N GLN A 3 76.20 2.13 -31.44
CA GLN A 3 75.02 2.24 -30.62
C GLN A 3 74.29 0.89 -30.62
N ALA A 4 73.92 0.40 -29.44
CA ALA A 4 73.01 -0.71 -29.27
C ALA A 4 71.62 -0.19 -29.02
N LEU A 5 70.67 -0.56 -29.87
CA LEU A 5 69.26 -0.26 -29.79
C LEU A 5 68.61 -1.25 -28.82
N LEU A 6 68.06 -0.73 -27.70
CA LEU A 6 67.18 -1.53 -26.82
C LEU A 6 65.76 -1.28 -27.25
N THR A 7 65.10 -2.34 -27.69
CA THR A 7 63.66 -2.37 -28.01
C THR A 7 62.88 -2.69 -26.73
N LEU A 8 62.15 -1.72 -26.22
CA LEU A 8 61.16 -1.96 -25.15
C LEU A 8 59.87 -2.52 -25.77
N PHE A 9 59.51 -3.74 -25.41
CA PHE A 9 58.18 -4.27 -25.65
C PHE A 9 57.22 -3.76 -24.56
N SER A 10 56.35 -2.84 -24.91
CA SER A 10 55.23 -2.42 -24.06
C SER A 10 54.06 -3.42 -24.20
N LEU A 11 53.81 -4.18 -23.15
CA LEU A 11 52.61 -4.99 -23.05
C LEU A 11 51.44 -4.06 -22.74
N PHE A 12 50.56 -3.84 -23.71
CA PHE A 12 49.25 -3.28 -23.47
C PHE A 12 48.35 -4.35 -22.83
N LEU A 13 48.12 -4.27 -21.53
CA LEU A 13 47.00 -4.98 -20.91
C LEU A 13 45.71 -4.20 -21.28
N ALA A 14 44.88 -4.79 -22.11
CA ALA A 14 43.51 -4.36 -22.34
C ALA A 14 42.72 -4.69 -21.09
N VAL A 15 42.38 -3.64 -20.31
CA VAL A 15 41.38 -3.75 -19.24
C VAL A 15 40.02 -3.82 -19.89
N ILE A 16 39.43 -4.99 -19.91
CA ILE A 16 38.02 -5.22 -20.23
C ILE A 16 37.24 -4.69 -19.01
N PRO A 17 36.31 -3.72 -19.15
CA PRO A 17 35.43 -3.37 -18.05
C PRO A 17 34.50 -4.57 -17.85
N GLY A 18 34.79 -5.36 -16.81
CA GLY A 18 33.92 -6.40 -16.34
C GLY A 18 32.62 -5.80 -15.86
N ALA A 19 31.52 -6.22 -16.47
CA ALA A 19 30.19 -6.04 -15.94
C ALA A 19 30.17 -6.57 -14.51
N SER A 20 30.10 -5.70 -13.55
CA SER A 20 29.73 -6.06 -12.18
C SER A 20 28.25 -6.42 -12.18
N SER A 21 27.95 -7.66 -12.56
CA SER A 21 26.72 -8.30 -12.11
C SER A 21 26.83 -8.38 -10.59
N VAL A 22 26.20 -7.47 -9.90
CA VAL A 22 25.91 -7.61 -8.47
C VAL A 22 24.96 -8.80 -8.38
N ILE A 23 25.54 -10.00 -8.25
CA ILE A 23 24.83 -11.14 -7.73
C ILE A 23 24.51 -10.77 -6.29
N LEU A 24 23.28 -10.28 -6.05
CA LEU A 24 22.65 -10.34 -4.74
C LEU A 24 22.36 -11.81 -4.40
N SER A 25 23.44 -12.56 -4.17
CA SER A 25 23.42 -13.79 -3.38
C SER A 25 23.61 -13.35 -1.91
N ALA A 26 22.67 -12.63 -1.36
CA ALA A 26 22.44 -12.74 0.06
C ALA A 26 21.82 -14.13 0.23
N ALA A 27 22.60 -15.06 0.78
CA ALA A 27 22.03 -16.17 1.47
C ALA A 27 21.04 -15.58 2.51
N ASN A 28 19.77 -15.60 2.18
CA ASN A 28 18.70 -15.30 3.10
C ASN A 28 18.65 -16.53 4.01
N GLU A 29 19.59 -16.64 4.98
CA GLU A 29 19.38 -17.50 6.13
C GLU A 29 18.07 -16.99 6.71
N SER A 30 17.03 -17.82 6.66
CA SER A 30 15.73 -17.50 7.24
C SER A 30 15.99 -17.10 8.69
N ARG A 31 15.95 -15.78 8.94
CA ARG A 31 16.17 -15.25 10.28
C ARG A 31 15.08 -15.83 11.16
N ASP A 32 15.47 -16.46 12.24
CA ASP A 32 14.55 -17.03 13.21
C ASP A 32 13.83 -15.88 13.93
N PHE A 33 12.52 -15.74 13.64
CA PHE A 33 11.66 -14.76 14.30
C PHE A 33 11.78 -14.86 15.83
N ASP A 34 11.77 -16.08 16.35
CA ASP A 34 11.76 -16.35 17.79
C ASP A 34 13.09 -16.00 18.49
N ARG A 35 14.18 -15.77 17.74
CA ARG A 35 15.42 -15.28 18.30
C ARG A 35 15.32 -13.83 18.78
N ASP A 36 14.69 -12.97 17.98
CA ASP A 36 14.71 -11.52 18.17
C ASP A 36 13.39 -10.96 18.72
N PHE A 37 12.28 -11.67 18.53
CA PHE A 37 10.94 -11.17 18.82
C PHE A 37 10.12 -12.11 19.72
N GLU A 38 9.18 -11.53 20.46
CA GLU A 38 8.11 -12.22 21.16
C GLU A 38 6.89 -12.36 20.24
N ASP A 39 6.01 -13.30 20.55
CA ASP A 39 4.69 -13.37 19.91
C ASP A 39 3.75 -12.30 20.48
N ALA A 40 4.11 -11.04 20.18
CA ALA A 40 3.36 -9.85 20.55
C ALA A 40 3.65 -8.73 19.56
N THR A 41 2.78 -7.76 19.51
CA THR A 41 2.88 -6.60 18.61
C THR A 41 3.35 -5.36 19.38
N LEU A 42 4.31 -4.65 18.84
CA LEU A 42 4.68 -3.30 19.23
C LEU A 42 4.02 -2.32 18.26
N ARG A 43 2.99 -1.61 18.72
CA ARG A 43 2.41 -0.47 18.02
C ARG A 43 3.22 0.78 18.32
N LEU A 44 3.57 1.52 17.29
CA LEU A 44 4.33 2.76 17.35
C LEU A 44 3.52 3.88 16.70
N ASP A 45 3.18 4.90 17.46
CA ASP A 45 2.42 6.04 16.99
C ASP A 45 3.35 7.24 16.74
N TYR A 46 3.19 7.85 15.56
CA TYR A 46 3.95 9.00 15.12
C TYR A 46 3.03 10.11 14.61
N VAL A 47 3.57 11.32 14.54
CA VAL A 47 3.01 12.43 13.79
C VAL A 47 3.99 12.80 12.68
N PHE A 48 3.50 12.79 11.44
CA PHE A 48 4.23 13.33 10.30
C PHE A 48 3.66 14.71 10.00
N CYS A 49 4.53 15.68 9.83
CA CYS A 49 4.10 17.07 9.60
C CYS A 49 5.03 17.81 8.66
N GLY A 50 4.54 18.89 8.10
CA GLY A 50 5.30 19.74 7.20
C GLY A 50 4.42 20.47 6.20
N ASP A 51 5.01 20.75 5.03
CA ASP A 51 4.40 21.40 3.88
C ASP A 51 4.86 20.70 2.58
N ASN A 52 4.64 21.29 1.42
CA ASN A 52 5.05 20.71 0.13
C ASN A 52 6.57 20.54 -0.04
N ALA A 53 7.41 21.23 0.76
CA ALA A 53 8.85 21.23 0.66
C ALA A 53 9.56 20.60 1.87
N HIS A 54 8.87 20.47 2.98
CA HIS A 54 9.46 20.02 4.25
C HIS A 54 8.65 18.88 4.86
N GLN A 55 9.38 17.91 5.42
CA GLN A 55 8.82 16.79 6.16
C GLN A 55 9.52 16.67 7.52
N ALA A 56 8.76 16.34 8.57
CA ALA A 56 9.27 16.02 9.88
C ALA A 56 8.49 14.86 10.51
N ILE A 57 9.19 14.02 11.25
CA ILE A 57 8.66 12.83 11.92
C ILE A 57 8.82 13.00 13.41
N TYR A 58 7.74 12.85 14.18
CA TYR A 58 7.76 12.92 15.62
C TYR A 58 7.17 11.65 16.24
N PHE A 59 7.90 11.02 17.16
CA PHE A 59 7.42 9.89 17.92
C PHE A 59 6.47 10.37 19.03
N GLN A 60 5.36 9.66 19.24
CA GLN A 60 4.36 9.97 20.27
C GLN A 60 4.36 8.95 21.39
N GLN A 61 4.19 7.66 21.06
CA GLN A 61 4.10 6.60 22.06
C GLN A 61 4.39 5.23 21.46
N ALA A 62 4.71 4.29 22.34
CA ALA A 62 4.79 2.86 22.04
C ALA A 62 3.79 2.10 22.90
N LEU A 63 3.10 1.13 22.31
CA LEU A 63 2.10 0.30 22.97
C LEU A 63 2.39 -1.17 22.68
N ARG A 64 2.22 -2.02 23.69
CA ARG A 64 2.20 -3.47 23.49
C ARG A 64 0.75 -3.91 23.27
N THR A 65 0.49 -4.60 22.16
CA THR A 65 -0.85 -5.13 21.85
C THR A 65 -0.85 -6.67 21.84
N SER A 66 -1.82 -7.28 21.17
CA SER A 66 -2.02 -8.73 21.10
C SER A 66 -0.87 -9.50 20.43
N ALA A 67 -1.10 -10.80 20.19
CA ALA A 67 -0.23 -11.66 19.40
C ALA A 67 0.16 -11.02 18.05
N TRP A 68 1.35 -11.32 17.58
CA TRP A 68 1.82 -10.85 16.28
C TRP A 68 1.09 -11.55 15.14
N ALA A 69 0.32 -10.81 14.36
CA ALA A 69 -0.37 -11.30 13.17
C ALA A 69 0.49 -11.24 11.90
N GLY A 70 1.53 -10.39 11.90
CA GLY A 70 2.35 -10.16 10.72
C GLY A 70 3.30 -11.31 10.39
N ARG A 71 3.96 -11.17 9.25
CA ARG A 71 4.87 -12.20 8.73
C ARG A 71 6.00 -12.55 9.70
N ARG A 72 6.38 -13.84 9.73
CA ARG A 72 7.49 -14.39 10.53
C ARG A 72 8.71 -14.76 9.69
N HIS A 73 8.67 -14.50 8.38
CA HIS A 73 9.72 -14.69 7.39
C HIS A 73 9.84 -13.44 6.52
N ASN A 74 10.83 -13.36 5.65
CA ASN A 74 11.13 -12.15 4.86
C ASN A 74 11.22 -10.88 5.72
N LEU A 75 11.83 -11.00 6.92
CA LEU A 75 11.72 -9.97 7.98
C LEU A 75 12.44 -8.68 7.62
N SER A 76 13.63 -8.74 7.02
CA SER A 76 14.57 -7.61 6.95
C SER A 76 14.45 -6.74 5.68
N ALA A 77 13.64 -7.17 4.70
CA ALA A 77 13.49 -6.44 3.44
C ALA A 77 12.01 -6.39 3.02
N PRO A 78 11.42 -5.22 2.80
CA PRO A 78 10.09 -5.10 2.23
C PRO A 78 10.10 -5.51 0.75
N LEU A 79 8.98 -6.07 0.25
CA LEU A 79 8.82 -6.46 -1.15
C LEU A 79 8.77 -5.23 -2.08
N LEU A 80 8.08 -4.18 -1.65
CA LEU A 80 7.97 -2.90 -2.34
C LEU A 80 8.61 -1.80 -1.48
N GLU A 81 9.13 -0.77 -2.11
CA GLU A 81 9.78 0.33 -1.38
C GLU A 81 8.78 1.22 -0.61
N GLY A 82 7.56 1.40 -1.15
CA GLY A 82 6.58 2.34 -0.61
C GLY A 82 7.05 3.80 -0.67
N ASN A 83 6.33 4.71 -0.05
CA ASN A 83 6.73 6.11 0.11
C ASN A 83 7.48 6.38 1.42
N GLY A 84 7.65 5.35 2.24
CA GLY A 84 8.44 5.37 3.45
C GLY A 84 8.64 3.95 3.99
N GLN A 85 9.53 3.82 4.96
CA GLN A 85 9.80 2.54 5.63
C GLN A 85 9.96 2.73 7.12
N ILE A 86 9.55 1.71 7.87
CA ILE A 86 9.89 1.52 9.28
C ILE A 86 10.81 0.31 9.40
N ARG A 87 11.89 0.45 10.16
CA ARG A 87 12.89 -0.60 10.39
C ARG A 87 13.15 -0.79 11.87
N VAL A 88 13.31 -2.03 12.26
CA VAL A 88 13.81 -2.42 13.59
C VAL A 88 15.26 -2.86 13.42
N LEU A 89 16.17 -2.18 14.08
CA LEU A 89 17.59 -2.38 13.93
C LEU A 89 18.21 -2.88 15.23
N ASP A 90 19.16 -3.81 15.12
CA ASP A 90 20.06 -4.14 16.22
C ASP A 90 20.94 -2.93 16.55
N PRO A 91 20.96 -2.45 17.79
CA PRO A 91 21.68 -1.22 18.13
C PRO A 91 23.20 -1.36 18.15
N GLU A 92 23.73 -2.59 18.27
CA GLU A 92 25.16 -2.85 18.34
C GLU A 92 25.76 -3.06 16.96
N THR A 93 25.05 -3.81 16.10
CA THR A 93 25.53 -4.18 14.78
C THR A 93 24.98 -3.30 13.66
N GLY A 94 23.83 -2.63 13.87
CA GLY A 94 23.09 -1.90 12.85
C GLY A 94 22.31 -2.82 11.90
N GLU A 95 22.29 -4.11 12.16
CA GLU A 95 21.60 -5.11 11.33
C GLU A 95 20.09 -4.90 11.37
N CYS A 96 19.44 -4.99 10.20
CA CYS A 96 17.98 -4.88 10.12
C CYS A 96 17.32 -6.20 10.55
N LEU A 97 16.57 -6.15 11.66
CA LEU A 97 15.85 -7.28 12.25
C LEU A 97 14.46 -7.43 11.61
N TYR A 98 13.79 -6.32 11.33
CA TYR A 98 12.49 -6.25 10.68
C TYR A 98 12.37 -4.97 9.88
N ALA A 99 11.72 -5.01 8.73
CA ALA A 99 11.39 -3.83 7.95
C ALA A 99 10.00 -3.97 7.32
N ASN A 100 9.26 -2.86 7.25
CA ASN A 100 8.05 -2.74 6.46
C ASN A 100 8.03 -1.41 5.72
N SER A 101 7.35 -1.37 4.59
CA SER A 101 7.17 -0.15 3.79
C SER A 101 5.70 0.28 3.81
N PHE A 102 5.47 1.56 3.56
CA PHE A 102 4.15 2.15 3.65
C PHE A 102 4.01 3.37 2.74
N SER A 103 2.76 3.81 2.54
CA SER A 103 2.41 5.15 2.06
C SER A 103 1.58 5.87 3.12
N THR A 104 1.44 7.20 2.99
CA THR A 104 0.75 8.02 3.98
C THR A 104 -0.15 9.06 3.36
N LEU A 105 -1.25 9.37 4.04
CA LEU A 105 -2.12 10.50 3.70
C LEU A 105 -1.36 11.84 3.74
N PHE A 106 -0.31 11.95 4.59
CA PHE A 106 0.55 13.13 4.65
C PHE A 106 1.26 13.39 3.31
N GLN A 107 1.85 12.36 2.70
CA GLN A 107 2.58 12.50 1.43
C GLN A 107 1.64 12.72 0.24
N GLU A 108 0.43 12.17 0.27
CA GLU A 108 -0.61 12.51 -0.72
C GLU A 108 -1.01 13.99 -0.62
N TRP A 109 -1.18 14.50 0.60
CA TRP A 109 -1.48 15.92 0.81
C TRP A 109 -0.34 16.85 0.38
N GLN A 110 0.91 16.42 0.46
CA GLN A 110 2.06 17.25 0.12
C GLN A 110 2.10 17.69 -1.35
N VAL A 111 1.45 16.95 -2.24
CA VAL A 111 1.33 17.31 -3.67
C VAL A 111 0.09 18.16 -3.97
N GLU A 112 -0.72 18.48 -2.96
CA GLU A 112 -1.90 19.33 -3.12
C GLU A 112 -1.52 20.83 -3.04
N GLU A 113 -2.30 21.69 -3.73
CA GLU A 113 -2.09 23.14 -3.70
C GLU A 113 -2.09 23.72 -2.27
N GLU A 114 -2.90 23.15 -1.36
CA GLU A 114 -2.96 23.59 0.04
C GLU A 114 -1.60 23.51 0.72
N ALA A 115 -0.80 22.48 0.44
CA ALA A 115 0.50 22.27 1.06
C ALA A 115 1.54 23.37 0.72
N THR A 116 1.31 24.13 -0.36
CA THR A 116 2.16 25.30 -0.68
C THR A 116 1.94 26.50 0.23
N ARG A 117 0.86 26.49 1.04
CA ARG A 117 0.40 27.65 1.81
C ARG A 117 0.32 27.42 3.32
N VAL A 118 0.16 26.17 3.74
CA VAL A 118 0.01 25.81 5.16
C VAL A 118 0.87 24.61 5.52
N GLN A 119 1.16 24.47 6.81
CA GLN A 119 1.74 23.27 7.38
C GLN A 119 0.66 22.47 8.07
N ARG A 120 0.68 21.14 7.89
CA ARG A 120 -0.25 20.21 8.53
C ARG A 120 0.47 19.07 9.24
N ALA A 121 -0.26 18.42 10.14
CA ALA A 121 0.19 17.25 10.88
C ALA A 121 -0.81 16.10 10.69
N PHE A 122 -0.29 14.88 10.53
CA PHE A 122 -1.05 13.67 10.29
C PHE A 122 -0.59 12.57 11.24
N GLU A 123 -1.53 11.88 11.87
CA GLU A 123 -1.25 10.68 12.65
C GLU A 123 -0.83 9.54 11.73
N ASN A 124 0.13 8.74 12.22
CA ASN A 124 0.52 7.49 11.58
C ASN A 124 0.78 6.45 12.68
N CYS A 125 0.22 5.26 12.50
CA CYS A 125 0.39 4.14 13.41
C CYS A 125 1.02 2.99 12.64
N PHE A 126 2.07 2.39 13.22
CA PHE A 126 2.75 1.24 12.64
C PHE A 126 2.80 0.09 13.64
N GLN A 127 2.79 -1.12 13.08
CA GLN A 127 3.00 -2.34 13.85
C GLN A 127 4.31 -2.99 13.43
N VAL A 128 5.10 -3.38 14.44
CA VAL A 128 6.28 -4.22 14.27
C VAL A 128 6.23 -5.34 15.32
N PRO A 129 6.91 -6.47 15.12
CA PRO A 129 6.95 -7.51 16.15
C PRO A 129 7.62 -6.98 17.43
N PHE A 130 7.14 -7.40 18.59
CA PHE A 130 7.64 -6.92 19.90
C PHE A 130 9.05 -7.47 20.15
N PRO A 131 10.07 -6.61 20.33
CA PRO A 131 11.46 -7.06 20.48
C PRO A 131 11.72 -7.67 21.86
N LYS A 132 12.58 -8.70 21.94
CA LYS A 132 13.03 -9.30 23.21
C LYS A 132 14.11 -8.51 23.93
N ARG A 133 14.75 -7.55 23.26
CA ARG A 133 15.86 -6.73 23.75
C ARG A 133 15.77 -5.32 23.19
N PRO A 134 16.49 -4.33 23.74
CA PRO A 134 16.50 -2.98 23.21
C PRO A 134 16.88 -2.96 21.72
N VAL A 135 16.13 -2.17 20.93
CA VAL A 135 16.30 -2.00 19.48
C VAL A 135 16.29 -0.52 19.13
N ASP A 136 16.83 -0.18 17.99
CA ASP A 136 16.59 1.12 17.37
C ASP A 136 15.50 1.02 16.32
N ILE A 137 14.53 1.91 16.38
CA ILE A 137 13.52 2.09 15.35
C ILE A 137 13.97 3.21 14.44
N GLU A 138 14.01 2.94 13.14
CA GLU A 138 14.26 3.93 12.10
C GLU A 138 13.01 4.08 11.25
N VAL A 139 12.47 5.30 11.16
CA VAL A 139 11.36 5.65 10.26
C VAL A 139 11.86 6.71 9.30
N PHE A 140 11.68 6.50 8.00
CA PHE A 140 12.04 7.50 7.00
C PHE A 140 10.99 7.61 5.90
N LEU A 141 10.90 8.81 5.33
CA LEU A 141 10.06 9.15 4.19
C LEU A 141 10.93 9.36 2.95
N MET A 142 10.34 9.17 1.79
CA MET A 142 10.95 9.42 0.49
C MET A 142 10.28 10.62 -0.18
N ASP A 143 11.05 11.39 -0.92
CA ASP A 143 10.53 12.40 -1.84
C ASP A 143 10.07 11.77 -3.17
N THR A 144 9.58 12.58 -4.09
CA THR A 144 9.13 12.13 -5.42
C THR A 144 10.24 11.57 -6.30
N HIS A 145 11.51 11.91 -6.01
CA HIS A 145 12.70 11.36 -6.66
C HIS A 145 13.28 10.15 -5.95
N ARG A 146 12.54 9.56 -5.00
CA ARG A 146 12.94 8.37 -4.23
C ARG A 146 14.16 8.58 -3.32
N ASN A 147 14.51 9.84 -3.02
CA ASN A 147 15.53 10.14 -2.01
C ASN A 147 14.91 10.14 -0.62
N ARG A 148 15.69 9.73 0.38
CA ARG A 148 15.26 9.88 1.77
C ARG A 148 15.23 11.35 2.13
N SER A 149 14.04 11.88 2.39
CA SER A 149 13.81 13.31 2.67
C SER A 149 13.70 13.62 4.16
N SER A 150 13.27 12.65 4.97
CA SER A 150 13.17 12.78 6.42
C SER A 150 13.44 11.45 7.07
N CYS A 151 14.11 11.46 8.23
CA CYS A 151 14.41 10.25 8.98
C CYS A 151 14.41 10.54 10.49
N LEU A 152 13.74 9.65 11.23
CA LEU A 152 13.83 9.61 12.70
C LEU A 152 14.38 8.26 13.12
N ARG A 153 15.43 8.27 13.96
CA ARG A 153 15.93 7.06 14.64
C ARG A 153 15.86 7.27 16.14
N HIS A 154 15.25 6.32 16.85
CA HIS A 154 15.14 6.37 18.30
C HIS A 154 15.19 4.96 18.90
N ARG A 155 15.56 4.88 20.19
CA ARG A 155 15.65 3.63 20.93
C ARG A 155 14.27 3.23 21.49
N ILE A 156 13.97 1.94 21.42
CA ILE A 156 12.92 1.30 22.19
C ILE A 156 13.56 0.25 23.10
N ASP A 157 13.32 0.36 24.39
CA ASP A 157 13.62 -0.68 25.37
C ASP A 157 12.31 -1.41 25.73
N PRO A 158 12.18 -2.71 25.48
CA PRO A 158 10.95 -3.45 25.81
C PRO A 158 10.63 -3.46 27.31
N ALA A 159 11.59 -3.15 28.19
CA ALA A 159 11.39 -3.01 29.63
C ALA A 159 10.94 -1.60 30.07
N ASP A 160 10.80 -0.64 29.14
CA ASP A 160 10.35 0.71 29.45
C ASP A 160 8.92 0.68 30.02
N ILE A 161 8.77 1.22 31.23
CA ILE A 161 7.49 1.29 31.95
C ILE A 161 6.44 2.16 31.25
N LEU A 162 6.83 3.00 30.30
CA LEU A 162 5.92 3.82 29.50
C LEU A 162 5.32 3.05 28.30
N ILE A 163 5.80 1.85 27.99
CA ILE A 163 5.17 0.96 27.02
C ILE A 163 3.94 0.31 27.66
N ARG A 164 2.80 0.98 27.49
CA ARG A 164 1.53 0.50 28.04
C ARG A 164 1.03 -0.71 27.26
N THR A 165 0.62 -1.75 27.99
CA THR A 165 -0.11 -2.88 27.37
C THR A 165 -1.55 -2.46 27.12
N VAL A 166 -2.00 -2.60 25.86
CA VAL A 166 -3.40 -2.41 25.49
C VAL A 166 -4.19 -3.61 25.98
N THR A 167 -5.27 -3.36 26.71
CA THR A 167 -6.23 -4.37 27.12
C THR A 167 -7.37 -4.41 26.11
N ASP A 168 -8.11 -5.53 26.11
CA ASP A 168 -9.33 -5.63 25.29
C ASP A 168 -10.25 -4.43 25.54
N ASN A 169 -10.80 -3.92 24.45
CA ASN A 169 -11.87 -2.95 24.52
C ASN A 169 -13.22 -3.67 24.59
N ASP A 170 -14.29 -2.91 24.90
CA ASP A 170 -15.65 -3.47 25.02
C ASP A 170 -16.32 -3.73 23.66
N TYR A 171 -15.59 -3.61 22.54
CA TYR A 171 -16.15 -3.79 21.21
C TYR A 171 -16.23 -5.27 20.83
N SER A 172 -17.35 -5.66 20.25
CA SER A 172 -17.53 -7.05 19.80
C SER A 172 -16.84 -7.30 18.47
N SER A 173 -16.09 -8.39 18.43
CA SER A 173 -15.48 -8.88 17.18
C SER A 173 -16.09 -10.21 16.74
N THR A 174 -16.06 -10.49 15.44
CA THR A 174 -16.56 -11.72 14.83
C THR A 174 -15.63 -12.18 13.73
N VAL A 175 -15.35 -13.47 13.65
CA VAL A 175 -14.63 -14.06 12.51
C VAL A 175 -15.61 -14.17 11.32
N ILE A 176 -15.28 -13.53 10.22
CA ILE A 176 -16.03 -13.57 8.95
C ILE A 176 -15.51 -14.69 8.05
N TRP A 177 -14.19 -14.82 7.97
CA TRP A 177 -13.50 -15.83 7.18
C TRP A 177 -12.24 -16.30 7.91
N GLN A 178 -11.96 -17.59 7.87
CA GLN A 178 -10.74 -18.18 8.43
C GLN A 178 -10.16 -19.17 7.44
N GLY A 179 -9.08 -18.80 6.76
CA GLY A 179 -8.38 -19.66 5.80
C GLY A 179 -7.33 -20.58 6.42
N GLY A 180 -6.76 -20.15 7.55
CA GLY A 180 -5.71 -20.85 8.27
C GLY A 180 -5.49 -20.24 9.67
N PRO A 181 -4.46 -20.67 10.40
CA PRO A 181 -4.07 -20.04 11.66
C PRO A 181 -3.49 -18.63 11.42
N VAL A 182 -3.52 -17.75 12.42
CA VAL A 182 -3.10 -16.34 12.34
C VAL A 182 -1.66 -16.21 11.83
N GLU A 183 -0.77 -17.06 12.28
CA GLU A 183 0.66 -17.07 11.90
C GLU A 183 0.93 -17.49 10.46
N GLU A 184 -0.07 -18.01 9.74
CA GLU A 184 0.04 -18.51 8.35
C GLU A 184 -0.89 -17.76 7.37
N THR A 185 -1.72 -16.84 7.89
CA THR A 185 -2.67 -16.06 7.08
C THR A 185 -2.34 -14.58 7.06
N ILE A 186 -2.85 -13.91 6.05
CA ILE A 186 -2.92 -12.46 5.98
C ILE A 186 -4.21 -12.04 6.67
N ASP A 187 -4.10 -11.37 7.80
CA ASP A 187 -5.23 -11.02 8.65
C ASP A 187 -5.79 -9.64 8.28
N ILE A 188 -7.04 -9.63 7.81
CA ILE A 188 -7.79 -8.41 7.47
C ILE A 188 -8.79 -8.13 8.59
N VAL A 189 -8.76 -6.92 9.14
CA VAL A 189 -9.78 -6.46 10.08
C VAL A 189 -10.70 -5.45 9.39
N VAL A 190 -12.01 -5.70 9.46
CA VAL A 190 -13.05 -4.77 9.02
C VAL A 190 -13.58 -4.05 10.24
N VAL A 191 -13.44 -2.74 10.30
CA VAL A 191 -13.94 -1.91 11.43
C VAL A 191 -15.09 -1.03 10.98
N SER A 192 -16.15 -0.94 11.80
CA SER A 192 -17.35 -0.19 11.46
C SER A 192 -17.17 1.32 11.69
N GLU A 193 -17.71 2.12 10.77
CA GLU A 193 -17.77 3.56 10.89
C GLU A 193 -19.17 4.09 10.51
N GLY A 194 -19.78 4.88 11.41
CA GLY A 194 -21.10 5.43 11.17
C GLY A 194 -22.28 4.45 11.27
N TYR A 195 -22.09 3.28 11.87
CA TYR A 195 -23.18 2.36 12.21
C TYR A 195 -23.58 2.58 13.66
N ASP A 196 -24.82 2.98 13.91
CA ASP A 196 -25.34 3.07 15.27
C ASP A 196 -25.58 1.69 15.89
N ALA A 197 -25.89 1.65 17.20
CA ALA A 197 -26.05 0.40 17.93
C ALA A 197 -27.14 -0.52 17.36
N SER A 198 -28.19 0.03 16.71
CA SER A 198 -29.26 -0.75 16.07
C SER A 198 -28.84 -1.39 14.76
N GLN A 199 -27.78 -0.91 14.14
CA GLN A 199 -27.29 -1.34 12.84
C GLN A 199 -26.18 -2.42 12.91
N LYS A 200 -25.94 -3.00 14.09
CA LYS A 200 -24.93 -4.04 14.29
C LYS A 200 -25.08 -5.21 13.32
N ALA A 201 -26.29 -5.69 13.09
CA ALA A 201 -26.56 -6.80 12.15
C ALA A 201 -26.28 -6.39 10.69
N LYS A 202 -26.61 -5.14 10.31
CA LYS A 202 -26.28 -4.59 9.01
C LYS A 202 -24.76 -4.58 8.80
N PHE A 203 -23.99 -4.07 9.78
CA PHE A 203 -22.54 -4.03 9.69
C PHE A 203 -21.93 -5.42 9.44
N TYR A 204 -22.33 -6.44 10.17
CA TYR A 204 -21.76 -7.77 9.94
C TYR A 204 -22.12 -8.34 8.57
N GLY A 205 -23.35 -8.10 8.07
CA GLY A 205 -23.70 -8.44 6.70
C GLY A 205 -22.88 -7.70 5.65
N ASP A 206 -22.59 -6.43 5.89
CA ASP A 206 -21.73 -5.62 5.02
C ASP A 206 -20.26 -6.07 5.09
N ALA A 207 -19.76 -6.49 6.28
CA ALA A 207 -18.42 -7.06 6.44
C ALA A 207 -18.26 -8.42 5.72
N GLU A 208 -19.32 -9.25 5.72
CA GLU A 208 -19.35 -10.49 4.91
C GLU A 208 -19.23 -10.16 3.41
N ARG A 209 -19.87 -9.08 2.95
CA ARG A 209 -19.74 -8.62 1.56
C ARG A 209 -18.33 -8.17 1.21
N VAL A 210 -17.55 -7.60 2.15
CA VAL A 210 -16.12 -7.31 1.95
C VAL A 210 -15.35 -8.59 1.60
N ALA A 211 -15.50 -9.65 2.40
CA ALA A 211 -14.84 -10.92 2.15
C ALA A 211 -15.32 -11.55 0.82
N GLN A 212 -16.62 -11.48 0.52
CA GLN A 212 -17.19 -11.97 -0.74
C GLN A 212 -16.61 -11.21 -1.93
N ALA A 213 -16.55 -9.88 -1.88
CA ALA A 213 -16.00 -9.07 -2.95
C ALA A 213 -14.56 -9.45 -3.28
N LEU A 214 -13.71 -9.62 -2.26
CA LEU A 214 -12.32 -10.04 -2.46
C LEU A 214 -12.22 -11.47 -3.02
N PHE A 215 -12.92 -12.43 -2.40
CA PHE A 215 -12.75 -13.84 -2.73
C PHE A 215 -13.56 -14.31 -3.96
N HIS A 216 -14.24 -13.40 -4.66
CA HIS A 216 -14.78 -13.63 -5.99
C HIS A 216 -13.85 -13.13 -7.12
N HIS A 217 -12.77 -12.40 -6.79
CA HIS A 217 -11.83 -11.88 -7.78
C HIS A 217 -10.50 -12.63 -7.73
N GLU A 218 -9.97 -13.00 -8.91
CA GLU A 218 -8.59 -13.47 -9.01
C GLU A 218 -7.60 -12.30 -8.83
N PRO A 219 -6.44 -12.52 -8.18
CA PRO A 219 -5.90 -13.78 -7.67
C PRO A 219 -6.30 -14.13 -6.23
N PHE A 220 -7.16 -13.35 -5.57
CA PHE A 220 -7.60 -13.60 -4.20
C PHE A 220 -8.47 -14.87 -4.08
N ALA A 221 -9.34 -15.12 -5.07
CA ALA A 221 -10.25 -16.28 -5.08
C ALA A 221 -9.52 -17.61 -4.97
N SER A 222 -8.51 -17.83 -5.81
CA SER A 222 -7.70 -19.06 -5.81
C SER A 222 -6.79 -19.19 -4.58
N ARG A 223 -6.58 -18.11 -3.84
CA ARG A 223 -5.71 -18.04 -2.65
C ARG A 223 -6.45 -17.66 -1.36
N ARG A 224 -7.78 -17.77 -1.34
CA ARG A 224 -8.60 -17.39 -0.18
C ARG A 224 -8.24 -18.11 1.12
N ASN A 225 -7.59 -19.28 1.02
CA ASN A 225 -7.07 -20.01 2.18
C ASN A 225 -5.83 -19.37 2.82
N ARG A 226 -5.25 -18.32 2.20
CA ARG A 226 -4.16 -17.54 2.74
C ARG A 226 -4.62 -16.30 3.51
N PHE A 227 -5.92 -16.13 3.70
CA PHE A 227 -6.50 -14.95 4.34
C PHE A 227 -7.38 -15.33 5.52
N ALA A 228 -7.41 -14.45 6.52
CA ALA A 228 -8.44 -14.42 7.54
C ALA A 228 -9.10 -13.03 7.55
N VAL A 229 -10.41 -12.98 7.82
CA VAL A 229 -11.16 -11.71 7.90
C VAL A 229 -11.93 -11.69 9.22
N ARG A 230 -11.71 -10.64 10.00
CA ARG A 230 -12.44 -10.37 11.26
C ARG A 230 -13.16 -9.03 11.14
N ALA A 231 -14.30 -8.92 11.79
CA ALA A 231 -15.07 -7.68 11.85
C ALA A 231 -15.18 -7.18 13.29
N VAL A 232 -14.92 -5.89 13.50
CA VAL A 232 -15.02 -5.21 14.80
C VAL A 232 -16.13 -4.18 14.73
N PHE A 233 -17.19 -4.37 15.54
CA PHE A 233 -18.30 -3.44 15.60
C PHE A 233 -18.07 -2.37 16.65
N VAL A 234 -17.95 -1.13 16.21
CA VAL A 234 -17.84 0.08 17.03
C VAL A 234 -19.14 0.88 16.88
N PRO A 235 -20.00 0.96 17.90
CA PRO A 235 -21.26 1.68 17.77
C PRO A 235 -21.02 3.19 17.61
N SER A 236 -21.61 3.78 16.56
CA SER A 236 -21.50 5.19 16.29
C SER A 236 -22.60 5.98 17.02
N PRO A 237 -22.30 7.14 17.62
CA PRO A 237 -23.31 8.05 18.16
C PRO A 237 -24.29 8.55 17.09
N ASP A 238 -23.80 8.91 15.90
CA ASP A 238 -24.61 9.34 14.77
C ASP A 238 -24.44 8.31 13.62
N SER A 239 -25.54 8.02 12.90
CA SER A 239 -25.47 7.10 11.74
C SER A 239 -25.09 7.86 10.48
N GLY A 240 -24.16 7.28 9.68
CA GLY A 240 -23.68 7.86 8.42
C GLY A 240 -22.28 8.43 8.51
N VAL A 241 -21.96 9.40 7.67
CA VAL A 241 -20.62 9.96 7.50
C VAL A 241 -20.67 11.48 7.33
N SER A 242 -19.64 12.19 7.77
CA SER A 242 -19.51 13.64 7.57
C SER A 242 -19.32 13.98 6.09
N VAL A 243 -20.04 15.01 5.60
CA VAL A 243 -19.93 15.56 4.24
C VAL A 243 -19.77 17.08 4.33
N PRO A 244 -18.53 17.56 4.49
CA PRO A 244 -18.25 18.98 4.78
C PRO A 244 -18.85 19.98 3.80
N ARG A 245 -18.76 19.73 2.49
CA ARG A 245 -19.37 20.62 1.47
C ARG A 245 -20.88 20.77 1.56
N ARG A 246 -21.57 19.84 2.26
CA ARG A 246 -23.01 19.92 2.55
C ARG A 246 -23.29 20.54 3.93
N GLY A 247 -22.23 20.97 4.66
CA GLY A 247 -22.34 21.45 6.04
C GLY A 247 -22.73 20.34 7.03
N GLN A 248 -22.58 19.07 6.64
CA GLN A 248 -22.96 17.92 7.46
C GLN A 248 -21.74 17.39 8.22
N TRP A 249 -21.77 17.55 9.54
CA TRP A 249 -20.77 17.02 10.47
C TRP A 249 -21.43 16.06 11.44
N LEU A 250 -20.98 14.82 11.48
CA LEU A 250 -21.50 13.75 12.32
C LEU A 250 -20.43 13.33 13.33
N ARG A 251 -20.89 12.90 14.52
CA ARG A 251 -20.01 12.33 15.54
C ARG A 251 -19.90 10.84 15.28
N THR A 252 -18.84 10.43 14.65
CA THR A 252 -18.55 9.03 14.34
C THR A 252 -17.27 8.58 15.03
N PRO A 253 -17.10 7.29 15.34
CA PRO A 253 -16.00 6.82 16.19
C PRO A 253 -14.62 7.03 15.56
N LEU A 254 -14.51 7.00 14.23
CA LEU A 254 -13.23 7.07 13.53
C LEU A 254 -13.06 8.41 12.78
N ASP A 255 -13.96 9.37 12.97
CA ASP A 255 -13.92 10.72 12.37
C ASP A 255 -13.75 10.73 10.84
N SER A 256 -14.31 9.75 10.14
CA SER A 256 -14.21 9.74 8.68
C SER A 256 -15.08 10.81 8.03
N HIS A 257 -14.60 11.32 6.91
CA HIS A 257 -15.33 12.35 6.16
C HIS A 257 -15.00 12.29 4.66
N PHE A 258 -15.96 12.74 3.86
CA PHE A 258 -15.73 13.11 2.47
C PHE A 258 -14.98 14.44 2.35
N ASP A 259 -14.75 14.87 1.14
CA ASP A 259 -14.09 16.15 0.83
C ASP A 259 -12.64 16.26 1.33
N THR A 260 -11.97 15.12 1.55
CA THR A 260 -10.53 15.09 1.80
C THR A 260 -9.80 15.73 0.62
N PHE A 261 -8.91 16.67 0.91
CA PHE A 261 -8.21 17.50 -0.08
C PHE A 261 -9.16 18.16 -1.08
N TYR A 262 -10.38 18.54 -0.62
CA TYR A 262 -11.45 19.14 -1.42
C TYR A 262 -12.02 18.27 -2.54
N SER A 263 -11.64 16.98 -2.62
CA SER A 263 -12.20 16.01 -3.55
C SER A 263 -13.51 15.41 -3.01
N ASP A 264 -14.60 15.54 -3.77
CA ASP A 264 -15.93 15.07 -3.38
C ASP A 264 -16.09 13.55 -3.29
N ARG A 265 -15.15 12.82 -3.85
CA ARG A 265 -15.12 11.34 -3.85
C ARG A 265 -14.11 10.78 -2.86
N TYR A 266 -13.20 11.63 -2.35
CA TYR A 266 -12.16 11.14 -1.46
C TYR A 266 -12.68 11.07 -0.03
N LEU A 267 -12.97 9.84 0.38
CA LEU A 267 -13.40 9.48 1.72
C LEU A 267 -12.18 8.98 2.49
N THR A 268 -11.84 9.63 3.61
CA THR A 268 -10.73 9.20 4.46
C THR A 268 -10.99 9.48 5.94
N THR A 269 -10.04 9.09 6.78
CA THR A 269 -9.88 9.56 8.15
C THR A 269 -8.43 9.92 8.42
N SER A 270 -8.20 11.03 9.12
CA SER A 270 -6.87 11.39 9.65
C SER A 270 -6.64 10.89 11.08
N ALA A 271 -7.65 10.29 11.71
CA ALA A 271 -7.61 9.82 13.10
C ALA A 271 -7.15 8.36 13.19
N GLN A 272 -5.95 8.06 12.70
CA GLN A 272 -5.44 6.68 12.65
C GLN A 272 -5.35 6.06 14.04
N GLN A 273 -5.01 6.82 15.08
CA GLN A 273 -4.96 6.30 16.45
C GLN A 273 -6.33 5.78 16.90
N LYS A 274 -7.43 6.48 16.56
CA LYS A 274 -8.78 6.01 16.86
C LYS A 274 -9.11 4.70 16.17
N VAL A 275 -8.65 4.52 14.91
CA VAL A 275 -8.83 3.27 14.17
C VAL A 275 -8.13 2.12 14.89
N TYR A 276 -6.86 2.29 15.24
CA TYR A 276 -6.09 1.26 15.95
C TYR A 276 -6.62 0.99 17.36
N ASP A 277 -7.06 2.03 18.10
CA ASP A 277 -7.67 1.88 19.42
C ASP A 277 -9.01 1.12 19.34
N ALA A 278 -9.80 1.35 18.30
CA ALA A 278 -11.06 0.66 18.05
C ALA A 278 -10.86 -0.83 17.74
N ILE A 279 -9.81 -1.18 17.01
CA ILE A 279 -9.45 -2.57 16.72
C ILE A 279 -8.96 -3.29 18.00
N GLY A 280 -8.25 -2.59 18.87
CA GLY A 280 -7.81 -3.08 20.17
C GLY A 280 -6.80 -4.21 20.05
N THR A 281 -7.17 -5.41 20.57
CA THR A 281 -6.30 -6.59 20.61
C THR A 281 -6.59 -7.60 19.50
N VAL A 282 -7.48 -7.30 18.56
CA VAL A 282 -7.74 -8.18 17.41
C VAL A 282 -6.49 -8.24 16.54
N PRO A 283 -5.96 -9.43 16.18
CA PRO A 283 -4.83 -9.57 15.30
C PRO A 283 -5.16 -9.09 13.88
N PHE A 284 -4.27 -8.30 13.26
CA PHE A 284 -4.44 -7.85 11.88
C PHE A 284 -3.11 -7.40 11.25
N GLU A 285 -3.09 -7.41 9.92
CA GLU A 285 -2.06 -6.78 9.08
C GLU A 285 -2.66 -5.68 8.20
N HIS A 286 -3.91 -5.86 7.75
CA HIS A 286 -4.59 -4.90 6.89
C HIS A 286 -5.93 -4.47 7.49
N ILE A 287 -6.24 -3.18 7.33
CA ILE A 287 -7.45 -2.56 7.88
C ILE A 287 -8.39 -2.16 6.75
N VAL A 288 -9.68 -2.49 6.91
CA VAL A 288 -10.78 -1.98 6.09
C VAL A 288 -11.73 -1.20 7.00
N VAL A 289 -11.79 0.12 6.83
CA VAL A 289 -12.78 0.98 7.48
C VAL A 289 -14.03 0.98 6.60
N LEU A 290 -15.09 0.34 7.09
CA LEU A 290 -16.36 0.22 6.38
C LEU A 290 -17.34 1.28 6.85
N VAL A 291 -17.64 2.24 5.98
CA VAL A 291 -18.42 3.44 6.28
C VAL A 291 -19.88 3.28 5.85
N ASN A 292 -20.80 3.50 6.78
CA ASN A 292 -22.24 3.36 6.56
C ASN A 292 -22.80 4.50 5.69
N THR A 293 -22.62 4.39 4.38
CA THR A 293 -23.09 5.41 3.43
C THR A 293 -23.31 4.85 2.03
N ALA A 294 -24.25 5.44 1.30
CA ALA A 294 -24.49 5.15 -0.12
C ALA A 294 -23.76 6.16 -1.06
N ILE A 295 -23.05 7.13 -0.51
CA ILE A 295 -22.30 8.09 -1.34
C ILE A 295 -21.08 7.39 -1.92
N TYR A 296 -20.85 7.56 -3.24
CA TYR A 296 -19.68 7.01 -3.92
C TYR A 296 -18.39 7.61 -3.36
N GLY A 297 -17.43 6.76 -3.00
CA GLY A 297 -16.11 7.15 -2.57
C GLY A 297 -15.39 6.03 -1.85
N GLY A 298 -14.10 6.18 -1.75
CA GLY A 298 -13.18 5.26 -1.09
C GLY A 298 -11.77 5.81 -1.14
N GLY A 299 -10.83 5.05 -0.62
CA GLY A 299 -9.40 5.29 -0.67
C GLY A 299 -8.63 4.09 -0.16
N GLY A 300 -7.50 3.79 -0.78
CA GLY A 300 -6.59 2.73 -0.37
C GLY A 300 -5.16 3.26 -0.23
N ILE A 301 -4.60 3.24 0.98
CA ILE A 301 -3.25 3.71 1.27
C ILE A 301 -2.38 2.50 1.60
N TYR A 302 -1.31 2.30 0.84
CA TYR A 302 -0.44 1.13 0.92
C TYR A 302 0.09 0.88 2.34
N ASN A 303 -0.16 -0.33 2.85
CA ASN A 303 0.17 -0.77 4.22
C ASN A 303 -0.28 0.21 5.32
N SER A 304 -1.38 0.92 5.10
CA SER A 304 -2.01 1.79 6.08
C SER A 304 -3.47 1.38 6.27
N LEU A 305 -4.37 1.83 5.40
CA LEU A 305 -5.78 1.43 5.48
C LEU A 305 -6.49 1.46 4.12
N THR A 306 -7.54 0.66 4.01
CA THR A 306 -8.59 0.80 3.00
C THR A 306 -9.81 1.43 3.68
N ILE A 307 -10.42 2.45 3.07
CA ILE A 307 -11.67 3.03 3.55
C ILE A 307 -12.68 3.07 2.42
N MET A 308 -13.93 2.69 2.69
CA MET A 308 -14.94 2.62 1.64
C MET A 308 -16.37 2.71 2.15
N ASN A 309 -17.27 3.10 1.25
CA ASN A 309 -18.70 3.11 1.48
C ASN A 309 -19.29 1.68 1.53
N SER A 310 -20.41 1.47 2.23
CA SER A 310 -21.08 0.17 2.33
C SER A 310 -22.22 -0.04 1.31
N ASP A 311 -22.94 1.00 0.93
CA ASP A 311 -24.25 0.86 0.29
C ASP A 311 -24.26 1.33 -1.18
N HIS A 312 -23.14 1.76 -1.74
CA HIS A 312 -23.11 2.15 -3.14
C HIS A 312 -23.17 0.93 -4.08
N PRO A 313 -23.87 0.98 -5.21
CA PRO A 313 -23.98 -0.16 -6.14
C PRO A 313 -22.63 -0.69 -6.67
N THR A 314 -21.58 0.13 -6.73
CA THR A 314 -20.22 -0.27 -7.16
C THR A 314 -19.38 -0.84 -6.03
N PHE A 315 -19.96 -1.14 -4.85
CA PHE A 315 -19.24 -1.63 -3.67
C PHE A 315 -18.18 -2.69 -3.99
N ASN A 316 -18.57 -3.77 -4.67
CA ASN A 316 -17.65 -4.88 -4.95
C ASN A 316 -16.44 -4.44 -5.80
N ALA A 317 -16.70 -3.62 -6.82
CA ALA A 317 -15.65 -3.12 -7.70
C ALA A 317 -14.68 -2.20 -6.96
N VAL A 318 -15.21 -1.25 -6.19
CA VAL A 318 -14.41 -0.29 -5.40
C VAL A 318 -13.61 -1.02 -4.30
N MET A 319 -14.22 -2.00 -3.59
CA MET A 319 -13.50 -2.76 -2.57
C MET A 319 -12.25 -3.43 -3.12
N VAL A 320 -12.36 -4.10 -4.26
CA VAL A 320 -11.23 -4.79 -4.88
C VAL A 320 -10.19 -3.82 -5.42
N HIS A 321 -10.62 -2.67 -5.96
CA HIS A 321 -9.75 -1.60 -6.44
C HIS A 321 -8.94 -0.99 -5.29
N GLU A 322 -9.60 -0.52 -4.23
CA GLU A 322 -8.93 0.12 -3.08
C GLU A 322 -8.02 -0.85 -2.31
N PHE A 323 -8.41 -2.12 -2.24
CA PHE A 323 -7.53 -3.16 -1.67
C PHE A 323 -6.34 -3.45 -2.60
N GLY A 324 -6.47 -3.27 -3.90
CA GLY A 324 -5.36 -3.28 -4.86
C GLY A 324 -4.29 -2.25 -4.51
N HIS A 325 -4.69 -1.03 -4.11
CA HIS A 325 -3.75 -0.02 -3.60
C HIS A 325 -3.18 -0.42 -2.24
N ALA A 326 -4.05 -0.64 -1.25
CA ALA A 326 -3.64 -0.80 0.14
C ALA A 326 -2.80 -2.07 0.40
N PHE A 327 -3.14 -3.18 -0.25
CA PHE A 327 -2.45 -4.46 -0.15
C PHE A 327 -1.38 -4.65 -1.23
N GLY A 328 -1.76 -4.44 -2.49
CA GLY A 328 -0.92 -4.76 -3.65
C GLY A 328 0.11 -3.67 -3.99
N GLY A 329 0.00 -2.48 -3.40
CA GLY A 329 0.82 -1.32 -3.76
C GLY A 329 0.62 -0.88 -5.21
N LEU A 330 -0.55 -1.16 -5.80
CA LEU A 330 -0.86 -0.81 -7.18
C LEU A 330 -1.20 0.68 -7.29
N ALA A 331 -0.76 1.31 -8.35
CA ALA A 331 -1.18 2.66 -8.71
C ALA A 331 -2.47 2.65 -9.52
N ASP A 332 -3.15 3.80 -9.59
CA ASP A 332 -4.22 4.04 -10.54
C ASP A 332 -3.71 4.02 -11.98
N GLU A 333 -4.38 3.27 -12.85
CA GLU A 333 -4.05 3.18 -14.28
C GLU A 333 -4.85 4.17 -15.14
N TYR A 334 -5.54 5.14 -14.52
CA TYR A 334 -6.22 6.22 -15.22
C TYR A 334 -5.45 7.53 -15.16
N ALA A 335 -5.77 8.42 -16.10
CA ALA A 335 -5.25 9.77 -16.17
C ALA A 335 -6.42 10.76 -16.27
N TYR A 336 -6.30 11.89 -15.60
CA TYR A 336 -7.17 13.04 -15.77
C TYR A 336 -6.40 14.12 -16.50
N GLY A 337 -7.11 15.09 -17.10
CA GLY A 337 -6.50 16.17 -17.89
C GLY A 337 -5.32 16.89 -17.22
N GLU A 338 -4.93 18.05 -17.68
CA GLU A 338 -3.73 18.75 -17.24
C GLU A 338 -3.63 18.86 -15.72
N GLN A 339 -2.69 18.12 -15.11
CA GLN A 339 -2.28 18.31 -13.73
C GLN A 339 -1.15 19.36 -13.65
N VAL A 340 -1.21 20.19 -12.62
CA VAL A 340 -0.24 21.27 -12.42
C VAL A 340 1.11 20.73 -11.93
N GLU A 341 1.09 19.60 -11.17
CA GLU A 341 2.29 18.94 -10.68
C GLU A 341 2.28 17.46 -11.07
N THR A 342 3.45 16.93 -11.41
CA THR A 342 3.63 15.53 -11.80
C THR A 342 4.14 14.74 -10.59
N PRO A 343 3.32 13.83 -9.98
CA PRO A 343 3.78 13.00 -8.87
C PRO A 343 4.86 11.99 -9.29
N TYR A 344 5.01 11.74 -10.59
CA TYR A 344 5.99 10.80 -11.16
C TYR A 344 6.95 11.53 -12.10
N PRO A 345 8.14 11.95 -11.61
CA PRO A 345 9.17 12.58 -12.45
C PRO A 345 9.68 11.62 -13.52
N ALA A 346 9.97 12.14 -14.73
CA ALA A 346 10.38 11.30 -15.86
C ALA A 346 11.76 10.64 -15.69
N ASP A 347 12.58 11.15 -14.77
CA ASP A 347 13.91 10.63 -14.43
C ASP A 347 13.92 9.67 -13.23
N THR A 348 12.74 9.27 -12.78
CA THR A 348 12.58 8.41 -11.60
C THR A 348 11.56 7.31 -11.90
N GLU A 349 11.92 6.06 -11.61
CA GLU A 349 10.99 4.94 -11.74
C GLU A 349 10.04 4.89 -10.55
N PRO A 350 8.70 4.83 -10.73
CA PRO A 350 7.73 4.64 -9.66
C PRO A 350 8.00 3.36 -8.86
N TRP A 351 7.71 3.35 -7.58
CA TRP A 351 7.81 2.11 -6.78
C TRP A 351 6.62 1.16 -7.04
N GLU A 352 5.52 1.66 -7.50
CA GLU A 352 4.31 0.88 -7.81
C GLU A 352 4.57 -0.08 -8.98
N PRO A 353 4.20 -1.36 -8.86
CA PRO A 353 4.61 -2.39 -9.81
C PRO A 353 3.91 -2.32 -11.18
N ASN A 354 2.75 -1.62 -11.26
CA ASN A 354 1.89 -1.59 -12.44
C ASN A 354 1.96 -0.29 -13.25
N ILE A 355 2.87 0.63 -12.91
CA ILE A 355 3.16 1.82 -13.72
C ILE A 355 4.67 1.99 -13.94
N THR A 356 5.05 2.71 -14.98
CA THR A 356 6.45 3.00 -15.32
C THR A 356 6.58 4.37 -15.97
N THR A 357 7.69 5.05 -15.72
CA THR A 357 8.16 6.22 -16.47
C THR A 357 9.10 5.83 -17.61
N LEU A 358 9.39 4.55 -17.79
CA LEU A 358 10.42 3.99 -18.66
C LEU A 358 11.86 4.31 -18.23
N HIS A 359 12.07 4.89 -17.04
CA HIS A 359 13.41 5.17 -16.52
C HIS A 359 14.17 3.87 -16.22
N ASP A 360 13.50 2.91 -15.56
CA ASP A 360 14.01 1.55 -15.33
C ASP A 360 12.91 0.50 -15.61
N PHE A 361 12.43 0.48 -16.83
CA PHE A 361 11.37 -0.46 -17.24
C PHE A 361 11.76 -1.93 -17.07
N ALA A 362 13.05 -2.26 -17.06
CA ALA A 362 13.52 -3.62 -16.83
C ALA A 362 13.14 -4.19 -15.46
N SER A 363 12.99 -3.33 -14.46
CA SER A 363 12.53 -3.70 -13.11
C SER A 363 11.01 -3.93 -13.00
N LYS A 364 10.23 -3.66 -14.06
CA LYS A 364 8.76 -3.71 -14.08
C LYS A 364 8.23 -5.00 -14.71
N TRP A 365 7.53 -4.88 -15.82
CA TRP A 365 6.91 -6.01 -16.51
C TRP A 365 7.48 -6.27 -17.91
N GLN A 366 8.71 -5.84 -18.16
CA GLN A 366 9.36 -6.04 -19.46
C GLN A 366 9.43 -7.53 -19.86
N ASP A 367 9.57 -8.41 -18.89
CA ASP A 367 9.57 -9.87 -19.05
C ASP A 367 8.23 -10.46 -19.49
N LEU A 368 7.12 -9.75 -19.29
CA LEU A 368 5.78 -10.14 -19.72
C LEU A 368 5.41 -9.59 -21.11
N LEU A 369 6.25 -8.74 -21.71
CA LEU A 369 5.97 -8.22 -23.04
C LEU A 369 6.11 -9.31 -24.10
N PRO A 370 5.08 -9.54 -24.95
CA PRO A 370 5.24 -10.39 -26.12
C PRO A 370 6.32 -9.86 -27.07
N GLN A 371 7.02 -10.79 -27.74
CA GLN A 371 8.06 -10.42 -28.68
C GLN A 371 7.52 -9.50 -29.79
N GLY A 372 8.21 -8.38 -30.04
CA GLY A 372 7.89 -7.44 -31.11
C GLY A 372 6.83 -6.39 -30.74
N VAL A 373 6.35 -6.36 -29.49
CA VAL A 373 5.50 -5.27 -29.00
C VAL A 373 6.32 -3.98 -28.88
N PRO A 374 5.91 -2.88 -29.53
CA PRO A 374 6.65 -1.63 -29.45
C PRO A 374 6.52 -1.00 -28.05
N VAL A 375 7.55 -0.30 -27.61
CA VAL A 375 7.62 0.48 -26.36
C VAL A 375 7.92 1.94 -26.71
N PRO A 376 6.99 2.89 -26.45
CA PRO A 376 5.59 2.69 -26.02
C PRO A 376 4.72 1.96 -27.03
N THR A 377 3.63 1.34 -26.51
CA THR A 377 2.66 0.62 -27.33
C THR A 377 1.54 1.57 -27.77
N PRO A 378 1.23 1.66 -29.09
CA PRO A 378 0.10 2.45 -29.57
C PRO A 378 -1.22 1.96 -29.00
N LEU A 379 -2.11 2.88 -28.67
CA LEU A 379 -3.49 2.59 -28.27
C LEU A 379 -4.31 2.10 -29.48
N ASP A 380 -5.14 1.09 -29.26
CA ASP A 380 -6.11 0.63 -30.27
C ASP A 380 -7.26 1.65 -30.43
N ASP A 381 -8.01 1.54 -31.53
CA ASP A 381 -9.13 2.45 -31.78
C ASP A 381 -10.27 2.32 -30.74
N LEU A 382 -10.36 1.17 -30.04
CA LEU A 382 -11.30 0.95 -28.95
C LEU A 382 -11.04 1.87 -27.75
N ASP A 383 -9.78 2.16 -27.44
CA ASP A 383 -9.42 3.04 -26.30
C ASP A 383 -9.75 4.53 -26.55
N LYS A 384 -10.01 4.92 -27.81
CA LYS A 384 -10.48 6.27 -28.17
C LYS A 384 -11.96 6.51 -27.87
N GLN A 385 -12.68 5.47 -27.47
CA GLN A 385 -14.10 5.53 -27.11
C GLN A 385 -14.26 5.68 -25.59
N ASP A 386 -15.44 6.10 -25.14
CA ASP A 386 -15.78 6.05 -23.71
C ASP A 386 -16.07 4.59 -23.30
N VAL A 387 -14.98 3.82 -23.09
CA VAL A 387 -15.01 2.39 -22.81
C VAL A 387 -15.89 2.06 -21.62
N ARG A 388 -15.94 2.90 -20.59
CA ARG A 388 -16.80 2.70 -19.40
C ARG A 388 -18.26 2.54 -19.77
N ARG A 389 -18.76 3.38 -20.70
CA ARG A 389 -20.18 3.35 -21.11
C ARG A 389 -20.55 2.15 -21.94
N ILE A 390 -19.61 1.61 -22.70
CA ILE A 390 -19.87 0.53 -23.66
C ILE A 390 -19.28 -0.82 -23.24
N TRP A 391 -18.60 -0.90 -22.09
CA TRP A 391 -17.93 -2.13 -21.60
C TRP A 391 -18.84 -3.35 -21.63
N ASN A 392 -20.09 -3.20 -21.17
CA ASN A 392 -21.07 -4.28 -21.14
C ASN A 392 -21.58 -4.70 -22.52
N THR A 393 -21.27 -3.93 -23.58
CA THR A 393 -21.60 -4.28 -24.96
C THR A 393 -20.50 -5.06 -25.67
N PHE A 394 -19.30 -5.10 -25.08
CA PHE A 394 -18.15 -5.81 -25.64
C PHE A 394 -18.31 -7.32 -25.51
N THR A 395 -17.86 -8.03 -26.56
CA THR A 395 -17.65 -9.48 -26.48
C THR A 395 -16.50 -9.81 -25.52
N GLN A 396 -16.44 -11.06 -25.05
CA GLN A 396 -15.33 -11.49 -24.19
C GLN A 396 -13.98 -11.33 -24.90
N GLU A 397 -13.89 -11.63 -26.18
CA GLU A 397 -12.68 -11.44 -26.98
C GLU A 397 -12.21 -9.96 -27.01
N GLN A 398 -13.14 -9.01 -27.10
CA GLN A 398 -12.83 -7.57 -27.02
C GLN A 398 -12.36 -7.16 -25.64
N LYS A 399 -12.99 -7.67 -24.58
CA LYS A 399 -12.55 -7.45 -23.18
C LYS A 399 -11.16 -8.01 -22.94
N ASP A 400 -10.91 -9.25 -23.41
CA ASP A 400 -9.61 -9.90 -23.30
C ASP A 400 -8.52 -9.13 -24.05
N LEU A 401 -8.83 -8.59 -25.23
CA LEU A 401 -7.91 -7.75 -25.99
C LEU A 401 -7.47 -6.51 -25.18
N LEU A 402 -8.39 -5.89 -24.47
CA LEU A 402 -8.14 -4.68 -23.68
C LEU A 402 -7.43 -4.98 -22.34
N ASN A 403 -7.77 -6.11 -21.69
CA ASN A 403 -7.29 -6.44 -20.33
C ASN A 403 -6.08 -7.38 -20.30
N LEU A 404 -5.93 -8.30 -21.26
CA LEU A 404 -4.88 -9.33 -21.21
C LEU A 404 -3.70 -9.06 -22.16
N LYS A 405 -3.83 -8.15 -23.14
CA LYS A 405 -2.75 -7.82 -24.08
C LYS A 405 -1.75 -6.87 -23.41
N VAL A 406 -0.72 -7.45 -22.82
CA VAL A 406 0.35 -6.68 -22.15
C VAL A 406 1.13 -5.86 -23.17
N GLY A 407 1.29 -4.58 -22.87
CA GLY A 407 2.03 -3.58 -23.62
C GLY A 407 2.61 -2.53 -22.69
N VAL A 408 2.80 -1.30 -23.22
CA VAL A 408 3.26 -0.12 -22.47
C VAL A 408 2.47 1.08 -22.98
N TYR A 409 1.30 1.30 -22.39
CA TYR A 409 0.31 2.27 -22.88
C TYR A 409 0.40 3.59 -22.10
N GLU A 410 0.54 4.71 -22.79
CA GLU A 410 0.68 6.02 -22.15
C GLU A 410 -0.61 6.45 -21.42
N GLY A 411 -0.44 7.08 -20.28
CA GLY A 411 -1.53 7.58 -19.42
C GLY A 411 -1.82 6.68 -18.23
N ALA A 412 -1.26 7.02 -17.06
CA ALA A 412 -1.46 6.38 -15.76
C ALA A 412 -1.03 7.32 -14.64
N GLY A 413 -1.32 6.96 -13.38
CA GLY A 413 -0.89 7.73 -12.22
C GLY A 413 -1.39 9.17 -12.27
N TYR A 414 -2.63 9.37 -12.74
CA TYR A 414 -3.26 10.67 -12.98
C TYR A 414 -2.63 11.50 -14.11
N GLN A 415 -1.49 11.09 -14.68
CA GLN A 415 -0.76 11.81 -15.74
C GLN A 415 -1.14 11.27 -17.11
N THR A 416 -1.45 12.18 -18.06
CA THR A 416 -1.76 11.83 -19.45
C THR A 416 -0.52 11.54 -20.27
N LYS A 417 0.66 11.97 -19.82
CA LYS A 417 1.96 11.88 -20.51
C LYS A 417 3.06 11.42 -19.57
N GLY A 418 4.01 10.65 -20.12
CA GLY A 418 5.25 10.27 -19.44
C GLY A 418 5.11 9.14 -18.41
N VAL A 419 3.90 8.68 -18.11
CA VAL A 419 3.64 7.52 -17.26
C VAL A 419 2.81 6.51 -18.03
N TYR A 420 3.17 5.25 -17.91
CA TYR A 420 2.64 4.17 -18.73
C TYR A 420 2.06 3.05 -17.87
N ARG A 421 1.00 2.40 -18.37
CA ARG A 421 0.31 1.26 -17.78
C ARG A 421 0.47 0.00 -18.63
N PRO A 422 0.25 -1.20 -18.06
CA PRO A 422 0.56 -2.46 -18.74
C PRO A 422 -0.47 -2.91 -19.77
N VAL A 423 -1.73 -2.48 -19.64
CA VAL A 423 -2.84 -2.85 -20.52
C VAL A 423 -3.72 -1.65 -20.82
N GLN A 424 -4.63 -1.78 -21.78
CA GLN A 424 -5.55 -0.68 -22.08
C GLN A 424 -6.59 -0.52 -20.98
N GLU A 425 -7.19 -1.61 -20.48
CA GLU A 425 -8.18 -1.60 -19.41
C GLU A 425 -7.88 -2.63 -18.32
N CYS A 426 -8.08 -2.24 -17.07
CA CYS A 426 -7.81 -3.03 -15.88
C CYS A 426 -8.76 -2.64 -14.74
N ARG A 427 -8.92 -3.50 -13.72
CA ARG A 427 -9.58 -3.15 -12.46
C ARG A 427 -9.00 -1.85 -11.87
N MET A 428 -7.70 -1.61 -11.99
CA MET A 428 -7.04 -0.39 -11.51
C MET A 428 -7.29 0.84 -12.40
N ARG A 429 -8.07 0.72 -13.47
CA ARG A 429 -8.43 1.83 -14.36
C ARG A 429 -9.93 2.14 -14.36
N ILE A 430 -10.79 1.12 -14.46
CA ILE A 430 -12.25 1.29 -14.53
C ILE A 430 -12.97 0.23 -13.68
N ASN A 431 -14.05 0.64 -13.02
CA ASN A 431 -14.85 -0.25 -12.20
C ASN A 431 -15.60 -1.33 -13.01
N GLU A 432 -15.85 -1.09 -14.28
CA GLU A 432 -16.52 -1.99 -15.21
C GLU A 432 -15.64 -3.18 -15.62
N CYS A 433 -14.31 -3.03 -15.63
CA CYS A 433 -13.38 -4.14 -15.85
C CYS A 433 -13.38 -5.04 -14.63
N GLU A 434 -13.81 -6.29 -14.81
CA GLU A 434 -14.03 -7.21 -13.69
C GLU A 434 -12.72 -7.82 -13.12
N GLU A 435 -11.61 -7.73 -13.86
CA GLU A 435 -10.38 -8.46 -13.54
C GLU A 435 -9.17 -7.54 -13.46
N PHE A 436 -8.21 -7.95 -12.64
CA PHE A 436 -6.85 -7.40 -12.71
C PHE A 436 -6.14 -7.87 -13.98
N CYS A 437 -5.36 -6.99 -14.59
CA CYS A 437 -4.50 -7.38 -15.70
C CYS A 437 -3.36 -8.33 -15.24
N PRO A 438 -2.66 -9.00 -16.17
CA PRO A 438 -1.58 -9.94 -15.80
C PRO A 438 -0.49 -9.34 -14.91
N VAL A 439 -0.15 -8.06 -15.07
CA VAL A 439 0.86 -7.37 -14.26
C VAL A 439 0.36 -7.12 -12.83
N CYS A 440 -0.84 -6.55 -12.70
CA CYS A 440 -1.47 -6.33 -11.39
C CYS A 440 -1.72 -7.65 -10.64
N ALA A 441 -2.21 -8.67 -11.33
CA ALA A 441 -2.40 -10.00 -10.74
C ALA A 441 -1.08 -10.61 -10.27
N ARG A 442 0.01 -10.49 -11.04
CA ARG A 442 1.36 -10.93 -10.63
C ARG A 442 1.82 -10.21 -9.36
N ALA A 443 1.66 -8.89 -9.29
CA ALA A 443 2.06 -8.10 -8.12
C ALA A 443 1.31 -8.54 -6.85
N ILE A 444 -0.01 -8.76 -6.95
CA ILE A 444 -0.83 -9.26 -5.85
C ILE A 444 -0.38 -10.66 -5.40
N VAL A 445 -0.09 -11.57 -6.37
CA VAL A 445 0.42 -12.92 -6.06
C VAL A 445 1.75 -12.84 -5.31
N GLN A 446 2.68 -12.02 -5.78
CA GLN A 446 3.96 -11.83 -5.12
C GLN A 446 3.79 -11.29 -3.69
N MET A 447 2.83 -10.39 -3.46
CA MET A 447 2.53 -9.87 -2.13
C MET A 447 1.94 -10.97 -1.22
N ILE A 448 1.00 -11.78 -1.72
CA ILE A 448 0.46 -12.92 -0.96
C ILE A 448 1.59 -13.90 -0.57
N ASP A 449 2.45 -14.26 -1.53
CA ASP A 449 3.57 -15.16 -1.28
C ASP A 449 4.60 -14.55 -0.31
N TYR A 450 4.84 -13.23 -0.39
CA TYR A 450 5.72 -12.52 0.53
C TYR A 450 5.25 -12.57 1.99
N TYR A 451 3.94 -12.50 2.22
CA TYR A 451 3.35 -12.59 3.56
C TYR A 451 3.25 -14.03 4.08
N THR A 452 3.12 -15.04 3.21
CA THR A 452 2.71 -16.40 3.62
C THR A 452 3.72 -17.52 3.32
N ARG A 453 4.97 -17.18 2.86
CA ARG A 453 5.99 -18.21 2.51
C ARG A 453 7.36 -17.91 3.06
#